data_b7fa12e9f33cac8263407d1aecf0ec28
#
_entry.id   b7fa12e9f33cac8263407d1aecf0ec28
#
_cell.length_a   1.000
_cell.length_b   1.000
_cell.length_c   1.000
_cell.angle_alpha   90.00
_cell.angle_beta   90.00
_cell.angle_gamma   90.00
#
_symmetry.space_group_name_H-M   'P 1'
#
loop_
_entity.id
_entity.type
_entity.pdbx_description
1 polymer ?
#
loop_
_entity_poly.entity_id
_entity_poly.type
_entity_poly.pdbx_seq_one_letter_code
_entity_poly.pdbx_strand_id
1 'polypeptide(L)'
;MDLFTLPKHMKNGGLMDPYFKAQYKLNKKGMLNLGVWVPMLANDVKSGRLEANGDPIMFEKALGQNIDLSYTHKFSKQVKFIVGASYFLASDTYKEMKKFITYDAANAITGDDMTGQQYFVYTTLIIKPNFFSSAKK
;
A
#
# COMPACT_ATOMS: atom_id res chain seq x y z
N MET A 1 -8.36 -0.37 8.47
CA MET A 1 -8.90 0.17 7.22
C MET A 1 -8.30 -0.61 6.07
N ASP A 2 -9.10 -1.26 5.27
CA ASP A 2 -8.61 -1.99 4.10
C ASP A 2 -8.34 -0.97 2.99
N LEU A 3 -7.06 -0.71 2.72
CA LEU A 3 -6.60 0.29 1.75
C LEU A 3 -6.97 -0.09 0.31
N PHE A 4 -7.14 -1.39 0.03
CA PHE A 4 -7.24 -1.90 -1.34
C PHE A 4 -8.62 -2.45 -1.72
N THR A 5 -9.60 -2.45 -0.81
CA THR A 5 -10.95 -2.85 -1.17
C THR A 5 -11.63 -1.76 -1.99
N LEU A 6 -11.95 -2.08 -3.22
CA LEU A 6 -12.71 -1.20 -4.09
C LEU A 6 -14.16 -1.05 -3.59
N PRO A 7 -14.76 0.16 -3.67
CA PRO A 7 -16.16 0.37 -3.34
C PRO A 7 -17.10 -0.56 -4.14
N LYS A 8 -18.21 -0.98 -3.54
CA LYS A 8 -19.16 -1.95 -4.16
C LYS A 8 -19.68 -1.55 -5.54
N HIS A 9 -19.76 -0.26 -5.84
CA HIS A 9 -20.22 0.26 -7.14
C HIS A 9 -19.14 0.12 -8.25
N MET A 10 -17.93 -0.25 -7.91
CA MET A 10 -16.79 -0.42 -8.83
C MET A 10 -16.43 -1.91 -9.08
N LYS A 11 -17.42 -2.78 -9.02
CA LYS A 11 -17.24 -4.24 -9.07
C LYS A 11 -16.43 -4.79 -10.24
N ASN A 12 -16.31 -4.03 -11.34
CA ASN A 12 -15.60 -4.45 -12.55
C ASN A 12 -14.19 -3.85 -12.67
N GLY A 13 -13.76 -3.05 -11.71
CA GLY A 13 -12.45 -2.38 -11.77
C GLY A 13 -11.29 -3.36 -11.73
N GLY A 14 -11.41 -4.40 -10.91
CA GLY A 14 -10.29 -5.29 -10.62
C GLY A 14 -9.13 -4.55 -9.98
N LEU A 15 -8.23 -5.26 -9.35
CA LEU A 15 -7.01 -4.70 -8.76
C LEU A 15 -5.80 -5.44 -9.32
N MET A 16 -4.82 -4.71 -9.83
CA MET A 16 -3.47 -5.19 -10.08
C MET A 16 -2.53 -4.52 -9.10
N ASP A 17 -1.59 -5.27 -8.57
CA ASP A 17 -0.63 -4.77 -7.60
C ASP A 17 0.79 -5.23 -7.98
N PRO A 18 1.36 -4.69 -9.07
CA PRO A 18 2.74 -4.94 -9.39
C PRO A 18 3.65 -4.42 -8.28
N TYR A 19 4.67 -5.22 -7.95
CA TYR A 19 5.56 -4.88 -6.87
C TYR A 19 7.03 -5.18 -7.22
N PHE A 20 7.90 -4.46 -6.56
CA PHE A 20 9.34 -4.68 -6.54
C PHE A 20 9.82 -4.88 -5.10
N LYS A 21 10.65 -5.88 -4.88
CA LYS A 21 11.29 -6.12 -3.57
C LYS A 21 12.78 -6.23 -3.73
N ALA A 22 13.53 -5.56 -2.86
CA ALA A 22 14.97 -5.66 -2.75
C ALA A 22 15.38 -5.96 -1.31
N GLN A 23 16.41 -6.78 -1.15
CA GLN A 23 16.99 -7.11 0.15
C GLN A 23 18.49 -6.88 0.11
N TYR A 24 19.01 -6.20 1.12
CA TYR A 24 20.41 -5.95 1.28
C TYR A 24 20.91 -6.41 2.64
N LYS A 25 21.88 -7.32 2.63
CA LYS A 25 22.53 -7.81 3.86
C LYS A 25 23.59 -6.81 4.28
N LEU A 26 23.35 -6.11 5.38
CA LEU A 26 24.35 -5.20 5.97
C LEU A 26 25.50 -5.98 6.63
N ASN A 27 25.16 -7.08 7.30
CA ASN A 27 26.10 -7.99 7.96
C ASN A 27 25.45 -9.35 8.22
N LYS A 28 26.13 -10.25 8.94
CA LYS A 28 25.61 -11.61 9.26
C LYS A 28 24.31 -11.60 10.06
N LYS A 29 23.99 -10.51 10.77
CA LYS A 29 22.84 -10.38 11.66
C LYS A 29 21.81 -9.36 11.20
N GLY A 30 22.18 -8.42 10.33
CA GLY A 30 21.38 -7.30 9.88
C GLY A 30 21.00 -7.38 8.41
N MET A 31 19.73 -7.17 8.09
CA MET A 31 19.19 -7.15 6.74
C MET A 31 18.23 -5.99 6.56
N LEU A 32 18.42 -5.24 5.49
CA LEU A 32 17.52 -4.18 5.06
C LEU A 32 16.61 -4.73 3.96
N ASN A 33 15.32 -4.46 4.04
CA ASN A 33 14.34 -4.85 3.03
C ASN A 33 13.64 -3.59 2.53
N LEU A 34 13.54 -3.47 1.22
CA LEU A 34 12.77 -2.45 0.52
C LEU A 34 11.68 -3.14 -0.29
N GLY A 35 10.46 -2.67 -0.18
CA GLY A 35 9.34 -3.07 -1.02
C GLY A 35 8.67 -1.84 -1.62
N VAL A 36 8.32 -1.91 -2.89
CA VAL A 36 7.54 -0.88 -3.58
C VAL A 36 6.38 -1.57 -4.29
N TRP A 37 5.17 -1.11 -4.03
CA TRP A 37 3.94 -1.59 -4.65
C TRP A 37 3.26 -0.43 -5.37
N VAL A 38 2.69 -0.72 -6.52
CA VAL A 38 1.97 0.26 -7.34
C VAL A 38 0.57 -0.27 -7.63
N PRO A 39 -0.35 -0.20 -6.65
CA PRO A 39 -1.72 -0.66 -6.86
C PRO A 39 -2.39 0.14 -7.98
N MET A 40 -3.05 -0.56 -8.88
CA MET A 40 -3.74 0.02 -10.02
C MET A 40 -5.02 -0.73 -10.38
N LEU A 41 -5.95 -0.05 -11.05
CA LEU A 41 -7.13 -0.68 -11.64
C LEU A 41 -6.74 -1.57 -12.82
N ALA A 42 -7.28 -2.78 -12.85
CA ALA A 42 -7.08 -3.70 -13.98
C ALA A 42 -7.89 -3.28 -15.21
N ASN A 43 -9.09 -2.74 -15.00
CA ASN A 43 -10.02 -2.33 -16.05
C ASN A 43 -10.32 -0.83 -15.98
N ASP A 44 -10.86 -0.30 -17.08
CA ASP A 44 -11.35 1.06 -17.11
C ASP A 44 -12.63 1.20 -16.28
N VAL A 45 -12.69 2.22 -15.45
CA VAL A 45 -13.83 2.49 -14.56
C VAL A 45 -14.27 3.94 -14.75
N LYS A 46 -15.59 4.13 -14.95
CA LYS A 46 -16.18 5.48 -15.08
C LYS A 46 -16.16 6.18 -13.72
N SER A 47 -15.72 7.42 -13.68
CA SER A 47 -15.68 8.24 -12.46
C SER A 47 -17.06 8.71 -11.99
N GLY A 48 -18.05 8.68 -12.88
CA GLY A 48 -19.36 9.30 -12.67
C GLY A 48 -19.39 10.79 -13.07
N ARG A 49 -18.27 11.36 -13.46
CA ARG A 49 -18.16 12.72 -14.00
C ARG A 49 -18.27 12.70 -15.52
N LEU A 50 -18.72 13.81 -16.11
CA LEU A 50 -18.85 14.01 -17.56
C LEU A 50 -17.95 15.14 -18.00
N GLU A 51 -17.39 15.01 -19.21
CA GLU A 51 -16.75 16.12 -19.91
C GLU A 51 -17.80 17.15 -20.39
N ALA A 52 -17.35 18.32 -20.82
CA ALA A 52 -18.23 19.38 -21.35
C ALA A 52 -19.06 18.95 -22.59
N ASN A 53 -18.56 17.96 -23.33
CA ASN A 53 -19.22 17.33 -24.47
C ASN A 53 -20.20 16.20 -24.09
N GLY A 54 -20.31 15.87 -22.81
CA GLY A 54 -21.17 14.81 -22.27
C GLY A 54 -20.54 13.41 -22.23
N ASP A 55 -19.28 13.26 -22.61
CA ASP A 55 -18.58 11.98 -22.54
C ASP A 55 -18.18 11.62 -21.09
N PRO A 56 -18.23 10.33 -20.71
CA PRO A 56 -17.86 9.93 -19.37
C PRO A 56 -16.35 10.03 -19.13
N ILE A 57 -15.96 10.69 -18.04
CA ILE A 57 -14.57 10.71 -17.59
C ILE A 57 -14.23 9.38 -16.93
N MET A 58 -13.15 8.74 -17.37
CA MET A 58 -12.63 7.52 -16.76
C MET A 58 -11.67 7.86 -15.61
N PHE A 59 -11.61 6.99 -14.61
CA PHE A 59 -10.57 7.06 -13.60
C PHE A 59 -9.21 6.73 -14.20
N GLU A 60 -8.17 7.44 -13.75
CA GLU A 60 -6.81 6.99 -13.98
C GLU A 60 -6.57 5.66 -13.27
N LYS A 61 -5.86 4.74 -13.92
CA LYS A 61 -5.66 3.39 -13.37
C LYS A 61 -4.79 3.37 -12.12
N ALA A 62 -3.82 4.26 -12.00
CA ALA A 62 -2.93 4.31 -10.84
C ALA A 62 -3.70 4.74 -9.57
N LEU A 63 -3.67 3.90 -8.54
CA LEU A 63 -4.31 4.19 -7.25
C LEU A 63 -3.35 4.83 -6.25
N GLY A 64 -2.05 4.70 -6.49
CA GLY A 64 -1.03 5.25 -5.61
C GLY A 64 0.26 4.46 -5.66
N GLN A 65 1.12 4.73 -4.68
CA GLN A 65 2.38 4.01 -4.48
C GLN A 65 2.55 3.71 -3.00
N ASN A 66 2.91 2.48 -2.67
CA ASN A 66 3.28 2.10 -1.32
C ASN A 66 4.77 1.74 -1.27
N ILE A 67 5.49 2.34 -0.34
CA ILE A 67 6.91 2.11 -0.13
C ILE A 67 7.10 1.60 1.29
N ASP A 68 7.62 0.39 1.42
CA ASP A 68 7.96 -0.23 2.69
C ASP A 68 9.47 -0.35 2.85
N LEU A 69 9.97 0.14 3.96
CA LEU A 69 11.36 -0.03 4.36
C LEU A 69 11.39 -0.71 5.71
N SER A 70 12.12 -1.81 5.83
CA SER A 70 12.30 -2.48 7.11
C SER A 70 13.72 -2.97 7.33
N TYR A 71 14.13 -2.94 8.59
CA TYR A 71 15.37 -3.50 9.06
C TYR A 71 15.10 -4.69 9.97
N THR A 72 15.72 -5.82 9.66
CA THR A 72 15.65 -7.03 10.45
C THR A 72 16.99 -7.27 11.13
N HIS A 73 16.99 -7.38 12.46
CA HIS A 73 18.15 -7.78 13.25
C HIS A 73 17.94 -9.17 13.88
N LYS A 74 18.89 -10.08 13.63
CA LYS A 74 18.88 -11.42 14.22
C LYS A 74 19.79 -11.44 15.44
N PHE A 75 19.23 -11.49 16.64
CA PHE A 75 19.99 -11.66 17.87
C PHE A 75 20.50 -13.11 18.00
N SER A 76 19.66 -14.07 17.67
CA SER A 76 19.97 -15.50 17.66
C SER A 76 19.18 -16.24 16.59
N LYS A 77 19.33 -17.57 16.50
CA LYS A 77 18.47 -18.41 15.63
C LYS A 77 16.97 -18.33 16.01
N GLN A 78 16.69 -17.99 17.26
CA GLN A 78 15.36 -18.02 17.86
C GLN A 78 14.76 -16.61 18.05
N VAL A 79 15.59 -15.55 18.05
CA VAL A 79 15.15 -14.19 18.35
C VAL A 79 15.52 -13.25 17.21
N LYS A 80 14.49 -12.59 16.67
CA LYS A 80 14.61 -11.56 15.62
C LYS A 80 13.86 -10.32 16.04
N PHE A 81 14.41 -9.18 15.73
CA PHE A 81 13.78 -7.89 15.87
C PHE A 81 13.61 -7.25 14.48
N ILE A 82 12.45 -6.70 14.20
CA ILE A 82 12.15 -6.00 12.96
C ILE A 82 11.63 -4.62 13.32
N VAL A 83 12.18 -3.61 12.69
CA VAL A 83 11.63 -2.25 12.69
C VAL A 83 11.38 -1.84 11.26
N GLY A 84 10.24 -1.23 10.99
CA GLY A 84 9.89 -0.83 9.63
C GLY A 84 8.98 0.37 9.60
N ALA A 85 8.94 0.98 8.43
CA ALA A 85 8.05 2.06 8.10
C ALA A 85 7.45 1.81 6.71
N SER A 86 6.18 2.12 6.58
CA SER A 86 5.43 2.08 5.33
C SER A 86 4.91 3.48 5.02
N TYR A 87 4.99 3.87 3.78
CA TYR A 87 4.54 5.16 3.30
C TYR A 87 3.70 4.97 2.04
N PHE A 88 2.46 5.45 2.09
CA PHE A 88 1.52 5.37 0.98
C PHE A 88 1.23 6.76 0.41
N LEU A 89 1.46 6.92 -0.87
CA LEU A 89 1.12 8.08 -1.68
C LEU A 89 -0.15 7.76 -2.47
N ALA A 90 -1.29 8.32 -2.06
CA ALA A 90 -2.56 8.17 -2.77
C ALA A 90 -2.60 9.01 -4.03
N SER A 91 -3.07 8.45 -5.14
CA SER A 91 -3.43 9.20 -6.34
C SER A 91 -4.76 9.94 -6.15
N ASP A 92 -5.06 10.90 -7.04
CA ASP A 92 -6.36 11.59 -7.05
C ASP A 92 -7.50 10.62 -7.31
N THR A 93 -7.30 9.63 -8.17
CA THR A 93 -8.26 8.53 -8.39
C THR A 93 -8.59 7.82 -7.08
N TYR A 94 -7.59 7.43 -6.29
CA TYR A 94 -7.81 6.78 -4.99
C TYR A 94 -8.59 7.69 -4.03
N LYS A 95 -8.20 8.96 -3.93
CA LYS A 95 -8.87 9.94 -3.07
C LYS A 95 -10.33 10.14 -3.47
N GLU A 96 -10.62 10.27 -4.77
CA GLU A 96 -11.98 10.41 -5.28
C GLU A 96 -12.81 9.16 -5.01
N MET A 97 -12.27 7.97 -5.27
CA MET A 97 -12.94 6.68 -4.99
C MET A 97 -13.30 6.50 -3.52
N LYS A 98 -12.44 6.99 -2.62
CA LYS A 98 -12.68 6.96 -1.16
C LYS A 98 -13.45 8.18 -0.66
N LYS A 99 -13.85 9.10 -1.56
CA LYS A 99 -14.58 10.34 -1.25
C LYS A 99 -13.82 11.31 -0.35
N PHE A 100 -12.50 11.29 -0.43
CA PHE A 100 -11.65 12.27 0.25
C PHE A 100 -11.57 13.58 -0.52
N ILE A 101 -11.71 13.53 -1.84
CA ILE A 101 -11.88 14.71 -2.69
C ILE A 101 -13.24 14.65 -3.39
N THR A 102 -13.82 15.81 -3.62
CA THR A 102 -15.07 16.00 -4.34
C THR A 102 -14.87 16.99 -5.47
N TYR A 103 -15.65 16.82 -6.53
CA TYR A 103 -15.61 17.67 -7.71
C TYR A 103 -16.96 18.35 -7.92
N ASP A 104 -16.94 19.58 -8.43
CA ASP A 104 -18.14 20.27 -8.89
C ASP A 104 -18.50 19.89 -10.34
N ALA A 105 -19.57 20.49 -10.87
CA ALA A 105 -20.04 20.26 -12.23
C ALA A 105 -19.02 20.73 -13.31
N ALA A 106 -18.08 21.58 -12.96
CA ALA A 106 -16.99 22.06 -13.81
C ALA A 106 -15.71 21.22 -13.67
N ASN A 107 -15.76 20.09 -12.94
CA ASN A 107 -14.62 19.22 -12.62
C ASN A 107 -13.51 19.92 -11.84
N ALA A 108 -13.83 20.95 -11.07
CA ALA A 108 -12.92 21.57 -10.12
C ALA A 108 -13.02 20.87 -8.75
N ILE A 109 -11.90 20.72 -8.06
CA ILE A 109 -11.88 20.14 -6.73
C ILE A 109 -12.55 21.11 -5.74
N THR A 110 -13.62 20.66 -5.08
CA THR A 110 -14.38 21.45 -4.10
C THR A 110 -14.12 21.08 -2.66
N GLY A 111 -13.52 19.91 -2.41
CA GLY A 111 -13.13 19.45 -1.08
C GLY A 111 -11.94 18.51 -1.18
N ASP A 112 -10.98 18.66 -0.28
CA ASP A 112 -9.84 17.77 -0.11
C ASP A 112 -9.61 17.55 1.37
N ASP A 113 -10.16 16.45 1.89
CA ASP A 113 -10.08 16.09 3.31
C ASP A 113 -8.80 15.33 3.67
N MET A 114 -7.92 15.09 2.67
CA MET A 114 -6.67 14.35 2.88
C MET A 114 -5.49 14.93 2.11
N THR A 115 -4.34 14.93 2.77
CA THR A 115 -3.05 15.22 2.11
C THR A 115 -2.63 14.17 1.08
N GLY A 116 -3.35 13.03 1.01
CA GLY A 116 -3.02 11.90 0.14
C GLY A 116 -1.79 11.10 0.57
N GLN A 117 -1.28 11.39 1.76
CA GLN A 117 -0.10 10.74 2.33
C GLN A 117 -0.47 10.02 3.61
N GLN A 118 -0.11 8.74 3.68
CA GLN A 118 -0.30 7.93 4.88
C GLN A 118 1.02 7.26 5.21
N TYR A 119 1.36 7.24 6.50
CA TYR A 119 2.55 6.54 6.97
C TYR A 119 2.21 5.65 8.15
N PHE A 120 2.96 4.59 8.27
CA PHE A 120 2.84 3.61 9.34
C PHE A 120 4.23 3.16 9.76
N VAL A 121 4.49 3.17 11.06
CA VAL A 121 5.74 2.69 11.65
C VAL A 121 5.42 1.53 12.57
N TYR A 122 6.23 0.48 12.52
CA TYR A 122 6.02 -0.71 13.34
C TYR A 122 7.33 -1.29 13.86
N THR A 123 7.21 -2.00 14.96
CA THR A 123 8.25 -2.85 15.50
C THR A 123 7.69 -4.24 15.79
N THR A 124 8.48 -5.27 15.54
CA THR A 124 8.09 -6.66 15.78
C THR A 124 9.23 -7.41 16.41
N LEU A 125 8.97 -8.05 17.54
CA LEU A 125 9.88 -8.99 18.17
C LEU A 125 9.38 -10.42 17.92
N ILE A 126 10.16 -11.23 17.24
CA ILE A 126 9.84 -12.62 16.94
C ILE A 126 10.70 -13.51 17.84
N ILE A 127 10.04 -14.28 18.69
CA ILE A 127 10.67 -15.27 19.58
C ILE A 127 10.13 -16.64 19.20
N LYS A 128 11.04 -17.57 18.87
CA LYS A 128 10.73 -18.96 18.54
C LYS A 128 11.40 -19.87 19.57
N PRO A 129 10.81 -20.07 20.77
CA PRO A 129 11.40 -20.91 21.78
C PRO A 129 11.37 -22.38 21.36
N ASN A 130 12.46 -23.10 21.60
CA ASN A 130 12.49 -24.55 21.48
C ASN A 130 12.11 -25.16 22.83
N PHE A 131 10.84 -25.51 22.98
CA PHE A 131 10.36 -26.17 24.22
C PHE A 131 10.76 -27.64 24.32
N PHE A 132 11.11 -28.27 23.20
CA PHE A 132 11.52 -29.67 23.17
C PHE A 132 12.76 -29.86 22.28
N SER A 133 13.89 -29.98 22.87
CA SER A 133 15.08 -30.55 22.25
C SER A 133 15.24 -31.95 22.79
N SER A 134 14.79 -32.97 22.07
CA SER A 134 15.24 -34.32 22.35
C SER A 134 16.69 -34.39 21.90
N ALA A 135 17.61 -34.22 22.85
CA ALA A 135 18.98 -34.59 22.63
C ALA A 135 19.01 -36.09 22.37
N LYS A 136 19.06 -36.50 21.10
CA LYS A 136 19.51 -37.85 20.79
C LYS A 136 20.97 -37.91 21.23
N LYS A 137 21.17 -38.67 22.31
CA LYS A 137 22.51 -39.16 22.67
C LYS A 137 23.02 -40.08 21.58
#